data_23b6001f4528bfa218428fe4080e02a6
#
_entry.id   23b6001f4528bfa218428fe4080e02a6
#
_cell.length_a   1.000
_cell.length_b   1.000
_cell.length_c   1.000
_cell.angle_alpha   90.00
_cell.angle_beta   90.00
_cell.angle_gamma   90.00
#
_symmetry.space_group_name_H-M   'P 1'
#
loop_
_entity.id
_entity.type
_entity.pdbx_description
1 polymer ?
#
loop_
_entity_poly.entity_id
_entity_poly.type
_entity_poly.pdbx_seq_one_letter_code
_entity_poly.pdbx_strand_id
1 'polypeptide(L)'
;MSDQAPLVYLIYGIPGSGRRDVLFDLIDGGLEGKEQVLYFHPEGEATSPFDEQLEALDTVSIVNWKLSDASVVHDQIDAAPEKIIFLAPGNSDPADAAEAIKSWTDLNNCQIARIITVVHCAFLSENSAAKAWFDACIHFSDVVLLNRREGVNNKWVKDFEVGYRKQFSPARFLMVKKGRVANPLEVLEPEARRLSLYFDE
;
A
#
# COMPACT_ATOMS: atom_id res chain seq x y z
N MET A 1 -2.30 -6.72 27.00
CA MET A 1 -1.48 -6.84 25.78
C MET A 1 -2.20 -7.88 24.93
N SER A 2 -2.64 -7.53 23.73
CA SER A 2 -3.29 -8.48 22.83
C SER A 2 -2.24 -9.52 22.40
N ASP A 3 -2.60 -10.78 22.47
CA ASP A 3 -1.75 -11.93 22.10
C ASP A 3 -1.71 -12.09 20.55
N GLN A 4 -2.12 -11.07 19.83
CA GLN A 4 -2.27 -11.08 18.37
C GLN A 4 -1.04 -10.45 17.71
N ALA A 5 -0.47 -11.13 16.71
CA ALA A 5 0.66 -10.63 15.93
C ALA A 5 0.31 -9.29 15.25
N PRO A 6 1.25 -8.34 15.18
CA PRO A 6 1.04 -7.09 14.46
C PRO A 6 0.67 -7.32 13.00
N LEU A 7 -0.26 -6.52 12.49
CA LEU A 7 -0.76 -6.60 11.12
C LEU A 7 0.03 -5.70 10.20
N VAL A 8 0.57 -6.26 9.11
CA VAL A 8 1.39 -5.56 8.12
C VAL A 8 0.56 -5.25 6.88
N TYR A 9 0.60 -4.01 6.45
CA TYR A 9 0.00 -3.49 5.22
C TYR A 9 1.11 -3.01 4.29
N LEU A 10 1.07 -3.44 3.03
CA LEU A 10 2.02 -3.00 2.01
C LEU A 10 1.29 -2.15 0.98
N ILE A 11 1.76 -0.94 0.72
CA ILE A 11 1.16 -0.02 -0.25
C ILE A 11 2.14 0.23 -1.41
N TYR A 12 1.78 -0.25 -2.59
CA TYR A 12 2.45 0.03 -3.85
C TYR A 12 1.87 1.27 -4.54
N GLY A 13 2.66 1.87 -5.40
CA GLY A 13 2.28 2.97 -6.28
C GLY A 13 3.49 3.82 -6.62
N ILE A 14 3.44 4.55 -7.72
CA ILE A 14 4.49 5.50 -8.11
C ILE A 14 4.39 6.79 -7.26
N PRO A 15 5.48 7.57 -7.13
CA PRO A 15 5.40 8.91 -6.58
C PRO A 15 4.32 9.75 -7.31
N GLY A 16 3.52 10.52 -6.57
CA GLY A 16 2.42 11.30 -7.13
C GLY A 16 1.11 10.55 -7.34
N SER A 17 1.06 9.23 -7.16
CA SER A 17 -0.19 8.46 -7.27
C SER A 17 -1.22 8.76 -6.18
N GLY A 18 -0.82 9.49 -5.13
CA GLY A 18 -1.66 9.81 -3.98
C GLY A 18 -1.66 8.73 -2.90
N ARG A 19 -0.60 7.93 -2.79
CA ARG A 19 -0.45 6.89 -1.77
C ARG A 19 -0.56 7.45 -0.35
N ARG A 20 0.01 8.65 -0.10
CA ARG A 20 0.04 9.29 1.22
C ARG A 20 -1.30 9.90 1.58
N ASP A 21 -2.01 10.47 0.59
CA ASP A 21 -3.39 10.94 0.78
C ASP A 21 -4.28 9.76 1.24
N VAL A 22 -4.16 8.64 0.52
CA VAL A 22 -4.87 7.39 0.84
C VAL A 22 -4.43 6.84 2.19
N LEU A 23 -3.13 6.79 2.47
CA LEU A 23 -2.61 6.32 3.75
C LEU A 23 -3.18 7.12 4.93
N PHE A 24 -3.19 8.46 4.80
CA PHE A 24 -3.79 9.33 5.82
C PHE A 24 -5.30 9.02 6.01
N ASP A 25 -6.05 8.89 4.91
CA ASP A 25 -7.48 8.55 4.97
C ASP A 25 -7.75 7.17 5.60
N LEU A 26 -6.89 6.19 5.33
CA LEU A 26 -7.00 4.86 5.93
C LEU A 26 -6.76 4.88 7.45
N ILE A 27 -5.79 5.67 7.91
CA ILE A 27 -5.48 5.79 9.33
C ILE A 27 -6.56 6.61 10.04
N ASP A 28 -6.89 7.80 9.53
CA ASP A 28 -7.85 8.72 10.14
C ASP A 28 -9.29 8.17 10.12
N GLY A 29 -9.69 7.52 9.03
CA GLY A 29 -11.06 7.03 8.83
C GLY A 29 -11.28 5.54 9.05
N GLY A 30 -10.21 4.74 9.13
CA GLY A 30 -10.29 3.27 9.14
C GLY A 30 -9.76 2.60 10.42
N LEU A 31 -9.09 3.33 11.30
CA LEU A 31 -8.59 2.80 12.58
C LEU A 31 -9.37 3.40 13.75
N GLU A 32 -9.47 2.66 14.83
CA GLU A 32 -10.27 3.05 16.00
C GLU A 32 -9.62 4.15 16.89
N GLY A 33 -8.67 4.92 16.36
CA GLY A 33 -8.07 6.10 17.00
C GLY A 33 -7.20 5.81 18.23
N LYS A 34 -7.01 4.53 18.60
CA LYS A 34 -6.17 4.08 19.72
C LYS A 34 -5.09 3.09 19.30
N GLU A 35 -5.23 2.54 18.08
CA GLU A 35 -4.28 1.56 17.55
C GLU A 35 -2.95 2.24 17.23
N GLN A 36 -1.86 1.66 17.73
CA GLN A 36 -0.53 2.16 17.46
C GLN A 36 -0.07 1.75 16.06
N VAL A 37 0.27 2.72 15.24
CA VAL A 37 0.67 2.55 13.85
C VAL A 37 2.14 2.87 13.68
N LEU A 38 2.89 1.95 13.07
CA LEU A 38 4.25 2.18 12.61
C LEU A 38 4.23 2.36 11.09
N TYR A 39 4.56 3.55 10.61
CA TYR A 39 4.64 3.88 9.20
C TYR A 39 6.07 3.87 8.70
N PHE A 40 6.38 2.97 7.77
CA PHE A 40 7.64 2.88 7.07
C PHE A 40 7.64 3.78 5.83
N HIS A 41 8.27 4.95 5.96
CA HIS A 41 8.44 5.92 4.87
C HIS A 41 9.66 5.56 4.03
N PRO A 42 9.55 5.45 2.68
CA PRO A 42 10.68 5.09 1.83
C PRO A 42 11.71 6.22 1.78
N GLU A 43 12.96 5.89 2.12
CA GLU A 43 14.10 6.81 2.04
C GLU A 43 14.29 7.34 0.61
N GLY A 44 14.56 8.63 0.47
CA GLY A 44 14.79 9.29 -0.83
C GLY A 44 13.51 9.77 -1.53
N GLU A 45 12.32 9.44 -1.04
CA GLU A 45 11.09 10.10 -1.49
C GLU A 45 10.90 11.43 -0.74
N ALA A 46 10.49 12.48 -1.47
CA ALA A 46 10.21 13.78 -0.86
C ALA A 46 9.04 13.67 0.13
N THR A 47 9.14 14.37 1.26
CA THR A 47 8.03 14.50 2.21
C THR A 47 6.84 15.24 1.57
N SER A 48 5.65 14.95 2.05
CA SER A 48 4.41 15.58 1.63
C SER A 48 3.70 16.20 2.84
N PRO A 49 2.74 17.12 2.64
CA PRO A 49 1.92 17.64 3.74
C PRO A 49 1.17 16.56 4.52
N PHE A 50 0.93 15.39 3.92
CA PHE A 50 0.30 14.26 4.60
C PHE A 50 1.26 13.55 5.56
N ASP A 51 2.56 13.53 5.28
CA ASP A 51 3.55 13.00 6.22
C ASP A 51 3.60 13.85 7.50
N GLU A 52 3.55 15.19 7.36
CA GLU A 52 3.46 16.12 8.49
C GLU A 52 2.16 15.91 9.31
N GLN A 53 1.03 15.66 8.63
CA GLN A 53 -0.23 15.37 9.28
C GLN A 53 -0.20 14.02 10.03
N LEU A 54 0.44 12.99 9.44
CA LEU A 54 0.63 11.69 10.08
C LEU A 54 1.55 11.80 11.31
N GLU A 55 2.63 12.56 11.22
CA GLU A 55 3.56 12.80 12.32
C GLU A 55 2.89 13.52 13.51
N ALA A 56 1.86 14.33 13.24
CA ALA A 56 1.09 15.03 14.26
C ALA A 56 0.09 14.13 15.02
N LEU A 57 -0.11 12.89 14.59
CA LEU A 57 -0.97 11.93 15.28
C LEU A 57 -0.18 11.19 16.36
N ASP A 58 -0.62 11.30 17.62
CA ASP A 58 0.02 10.64 18.77
C ASP A 58 0.10 9.11 18.66
N THR A 59 -0.70 8.52 17.79
CA THR A 59 -0.77 7.07 17.54
C THR A 59 0.14 6.60 16.41
N VAL A 60 0.79 7.52 15.69
CA VAL A 60 1.61 7.20 14.51
C VAL A 60 3.09 7.45 14.81
N SER A 61 3.92 6.45 14.58
CA SER A 61 5.38 6.57 14.56
C SER A 61 5.88 6.40 13.14
N ILE A 62 6.74 7.30 12.67
CA ILE A 62 7.30 7.25 11.32
C ILE A 62 8.75 6.80 11.40
N VAL A 63 9.11 5.82 10.58
CA VAL A 63 10.47 5.29 10.46
C VAL A 63 10.88 5.31 8.99
N ASN A 64 12.06 5.86 8.69
CA ASN A 64 12.61 5.78 7.33
C ASN A 64 13.15 4.38 7.05
N TRP A 65 12.92 3.91 5.83
CA TRP A 65 13.44 2.64 5.39
C TRP A 65 13.87 2.66 3.93
N LYS A 66 14.71 1.73 3.56
CA LYS A 66 15.11 1.49 2.17
C LYS A 66 15.19 0.00 1.87
N LEU A 67 15.00 -0.31 0.60
CA LEU A 67 15.28 -1.61 0.03
C LEU A 67 16.79 -1.69 -0.31
N SER A 68 17.50 -2.64 0.27
CA SER A 68 18.91 -2.89 -0.01
C SER A 68 19.18 -4.38 0.04
N ASP A 69 19.77 -4.93 -1.03
CA ASP A 69 20.13 -6.35 -1.15
C ASP A 69 18.97 -7.29 -0.76
N ALA A 70 17.78 -7.06 -1.32
CA ALA A 70 16.53 -7.77 -1.04
C ALA A 70 16.15 -7.79 0.46
N SER A 71 16.54 -6.75 1.20
CA SER A 71 16.27 -6.62 2.63
C SER A 71 15.70 -5.26 2.98
N VAL A 72 14.88 -5.22 4.02
CA VAL A 72 14.40 -3.99 4.66
C VAL A 72 15.48 -3.46 5.59
N VAL A 73 16.02 -2.29 5.28
CA VAL A 73 16.96 -1.55 6.15
C VAL A 73 16.23 -0.32 6.68
N HIS A 74 16.22 -0.13 7.97
CA HIS A 74 15.47 0.94 8.63
C HIS A 74 16.18 1.47 9.88
N ASP A 75 15.75 2.66 10.33
CA ASP A 75 16.15 3.25 11.59
C ASP A 75 15.61 2.43 12.79
N GLN A 76 16.13 2.70 13.97
CA GLN A 76 15.71 2.00 15.18
C GLN A 76 14.20 2.20 15.45
N ILE A 77 13.52 1.12 15.84
CA ILE A 77 12.11 1.12 16.20
C ILE A 77 11.99 1.04 17.71
N ASP A 78 11.41 2.07 18.31
CA ASP A 78 11.14 2.14 19.77
C ASP A 78 9.65 1.94 20.10
N ALA A 79 8.86 1.54 19.10
CA ALA A 79 7.41 1.38 19.22
C ALA A 79 7.02 -0.11 19.30
N ALA A 80 5.88 -0.38 19.93
CA ALA A 80 5.19 -1.68 19.90
C ALA A 80 3.86 -1.51 19.12
N PRO A 81 3.90 -1.53 17.79
CA PRO A 81 2.75 -1.23 16.96
C PRO A 81 1.76 -2.41 16.90
N GLU A 82 0.48 -2.10 16.72
CA GLU A 82 -0.57 -3.06 16.36
C GLU A 82 -0.71 -3.16 14.84
N LYS A 83 -0.44 -2.06 14.15
CA LYS A 83 -0.48 -1.96 12.69
C LYS A 83 0.86 -1.44 12.17
N ILE A 84 1.34 -2.05 11.10
CA ILE A 84 2.60 -1.69 10.45
C ILE A 84 2.28 -1.44 8.98
N ILE A 85 2.64 -0.25 8.48
CA ILE A 85 2.33 0.12 7.11
C ILE A 85 3.63 0.44 6.36
N PHE A 86 3.96 -0.39 5.39
CA PHE A 86 5.06 -0.14 4.46
C PHE A 86 4.54 0.61 3.24
N LEU A 87 5.11 1.77 2.96
CA LEU A 87 5.02 2.38 1.65
C LEU A 87 6.21 1.89 0.82
N ALA A 88 5.95 1.12 -0.24
CA ALA A 88 7.03 0.62 -1.09
C ALA A 88 7.71 1.75 -1.87
N PRO A 89 9.04 1.72 -2.09
CA PRO A 89 9.69 2.70 -2.96
C PRO A 89 9.06 2.65 -4.36
N GLY A 90 8.57 3.79 -4.84
CA GLY A 90 7.78 3.85 -6.08
C GLY A 90 8.58 3.66 -7.37
N ASN A 91 9.88 3.46 -7.27
CA ASN A 91 10.82 3.21 -8.37
C ASN A 91 11.55 1.87 -8.26
N SER A 92 11.22 1.04 -7.26
CA SER A 92 11.80 -0.30 -7.09
C SER A 92 11.05 -1.35 -7.91
N ASP A 93 11.67 -2.51 -8.10
CA ASP A 93 10.97 -3.69 -8.58
C ASP A 93 9.95 -4.14 -7.52
N PRO A 94 8.67 -4.33 -7.88
CA PRO A 94 7.66 -4.77 -6.92
C PRO A 94 7.94 -6.14 -6.30
N ALA A 95 8.59 -7.06 -7.02
CA ALA A 95 8.94 -8.38 -6.51
C ALA A 95 10.03 -8.29 -5.44
N ASP A 96 11.08 -7.49 -5.68
CA ASP A 96 12.15 -7.28 -4.70
C ASP A 96 11.61 -6.67 -3.40
N ALA A 97 10.69 -5.70 -3.51
CA ALA A 97 10.04 -5.11 -2.35
C ALA A 97 9.15 -6.14 -1.61
N ALA A 98 8.41 -6.98 -2.36
CA ALA A 98 7.60 -8.05 -1.79
C ALA A 98 8.46 -9.05 -0.99
N GLU A 99 9.57 -9.52 -1.57
CA GLU A 99 10.47 -10.48 -0.94
C GLU A 99 11.11 -9.92 0.34
N ALA A 100 11.59 -8.68 0.29
CA ALA A 100 12.21 -8.03 1.44
C ALA A 100 11.20 -7.84 2.59
N ILE A 101 9.98 -7.38 2.28
CA ILE A 101 8.96 -7.15 3.30
C ILE A 101 8.41 -8.47 3.86
N LYS A 102 8.24 -9.52 3.04
CA LYS A 102 7.87 -10.86 3.52
C LYS A 102 8.90 -11.37 4.52
N SER A 103 10.19 -11.34 4.13
CA SER A 103 11.29 -11.77 4.99
C SER A 103 11.33 -10.99 6.31
N TRP A 104 11.16 -9.66 6.24
CA TRP A 104 11.08 -8.81 7.43
C TRP A 104 9.89 -9.18 8.33
N THR A 105 8.72 -9.42 7.73
CA THR A 105 7.49 -9.78 8.44
C THR A 105 7.66 -11.09 9.21
N ASP A 106 8.25 -12.10 8.56
CA ASP A 106 8.52 -13.40 9.18
C ASP A 106 9.52 -13.30 10.34
N LEU A 107 10.60 -12.54 10.15
CA LEU A 107 11.63 -12.33 11.20
C LEU A 107 11.08 -11.59 12.43
N ASN A 108 10.07 -10.75 12.25
CA ASN A 108 9.47 -9.95 13.33
C ASN A 108 8.17 -10.55 13.89
N ASN A 109 7.81 -11.78 13.50
CA ASN A 109 6.59 -12.46 13.92
C ASN A 109 5.32 -11.61 13.68
N CYS A 110 5.26 -10.95 12.52
CA CYS A 110 4.11 -10.18 12.08
C CYS A 110 3.31 -10.95 11.02
N GLN A 111 2.13 -10.46 10.68
CA GLN A 111 1.26 -11.07 9.67
C GLN A 111 0.91 -10.07 8.55
N ILE A 112 1.07 -10.46 7.29
CA ILE A 112 0.59 -9.66 6.16
C ILE A 112 -0.94 -9.66 6.16
N ALA A 113 -1.52 -8.50 6.43
CA ALA A 113 -2.98 -8.30 6.44
C ALA A 113 -3.51 -7.96 5.05
N ARG A 114 -2.91 -6.97 4.38
CA ARG A 114 -3.32 -6.51 3.05
C ARG A 114 -2.14 -6.00 2.24
N ILE A 115 -2.23 -6.20 0.93
CA ILE A 115 -1.36 -5.57 -0.06
C ILE A 115 -2.24 -4.72 -0.97
N ILE A 116 -1.89 -3.44 -1.09
CA ILE A 116 -2.68 -2.41 -1.73
C ILE A 116 -1.87 -1.77 -2.85
N THR A 117 -2.43 -1.64 -4.05
CA THR A 117 -1.82 -0.84 -5.13
C THR A 117 -2.64 0.41 -5.38
N VAL A 118 -2.00 1.57 -5.31
CA VAL A 118 -2.59 2.86 -5.69
C VAL A 118 -2.19 3.21 -7.11
N VAL A 119 -3.13 3.10 -8.03
CA VAL A 119 -2.93 3.36 -9.46
C VAL A 119 -3.12 4.84 -9.75
N HIS A 120 -2.12 5.47 -10.37
CA HIS A 120 -2.24 6.80 -10.96
C HIS A 120 -2.88 6.70 -12.35
N CYS A 121 -4.21 6.75 -12.42
CA CYS A 121 -4.94 6.46 -13.65
C CYS A 121 -4.59 7.40 -14.81
N ALA A 122 -4.49 8.71 -14.57
CA ALA A 122 -4.13 9.67 -15.61
C ALA A 122 -2.73 9.37 -16.18
N PHE A 123 -1.73 9.15 -15.31
CA PHE A 123 -0.38 8.79 -15.76
C PHE A 123 -0.36 7.50 -16.59
N LEU A 124 -1.02 6.45 -16.09
CA LEU A 124 -1.02 5.15 -16.76
C LEU A 124 -1.80 5.17 -18.09
N SER A 125 -2.85 5.97 -18.20
CA SER A 125 -3.62 6.12 -19.44
C SER A 125 -2.82 6.76 -20.58
N GLU A 126 -1.82 7.57 -20.23
CA GLU A 126 -0.93 8.25 -21.19
C GLU A 126 0.41 7.52 -21.38
N ASN A 127 0.81 6.66 -20.43
CA ASN A 127 2.11 6.00 -20.38
C ASN A 127 1.97 4.48 -20.32
N SER A 128 1.59 3.85 -21.42
CA SER A 128 1.37 2.39 -21.50
C SER A 128 2.62 1.56 -21.14
N ALA A 129 3.82 2.11 -21.29
CA ALA A 129 5.07 1.44 -20.88
C ALA A 129 5.13 1.15 -19.37
N ALA A 130 4.45 1.95 -18.54
CA ALA A 130 4.37 1.74 -17.10
C ALA A 130 3.46 0.56 -16.71
N LYS A 131 2.66 0.05 -17.66
CA LYS A 131 1.67 -0.99 -17.38
C LYS A 131 2.29 -2.25 -16.77
N ALA A 132 3.43 -2.69 -17.27
CA ALA A 132 4.10 -3.90 -16.78
C ALA A 132 4.47 -3.80 -15.29
N TRP A 133 4.91 -2.62 -14.84
CA TRP A 133 5.21 -2.38 -13.43
C TRP A 133 3.94 -2.44 -12.57
N PHE A 134 2.84 -1.79 -13.03
CA PHE A 134 1.55 -1.88 -12.33
C PHE A 134 0.97 -3.29 -12.34
N ASP A 135 1.14 -4.04 -13.45
CA ASP A 135 0.73 -5.46 -13.51
C ASP A 135 1.44 -6.30 -12.43
N ALA A 136 2.73 -6.07 -12.23
CA ALA A 136 3.50 -6.73 -11.17
C ALA A 136 2.98 -6.35 -9.76
N CYS A 137 2.73 -5.06 -9.50
CA CYS A 137 2.13 -4.63 -8.23
C CYS A 137 0.76 -5.28 -7.99
N ILE A 138 -0.11 -5.28 -9.01
CA ILE A 138 -1.48 -5.81 -8.91
C ILE A 138 -1.48 -7.32 -8.73
N HIS A 139 -0.48 -8.03 -9.28
CA HIS A 139 -0.33 -9.47 -9.06
C HIS A 139 -0.20 -9.84 -7.58
N PHE A 140 0.45 -9.01 -6.78
CA PHE A 140 0.58 -9.19 -5.34
C PHE A 140 -0.58 -8.60 -4.54
N SER A 141 -1.45 -7.80 -5.15
CA SER A 141 -2.41 -6.97 -4.42
C SER A 141 -3.73 -7.67 -4.10
N ASP A 142 -4.24 -7.39 -2.91
CA ASP A 142 -5.60 -7.72 -2.46
C ASP A 142 -6.60 -6.63 -2.87
N VAL A 143 -6.13 -5.36 -2.89
CA VAL A 143 -6.94 -4.18 -3.20
C VAL A 143 -6.19 -3.29 -4.19
N VAL A 144 -6.90 -2.83 -5.21
CA VAL A 144 -6.41 -1.88 -6.22
C VAL A 144 -7.24 -0.61 -6.13
N LEU A 145 -6.59 0.49 -5.75
CA LEU A 145 -7.21 1.79 -5.58
C LEU A 145 -6.98 2.64 -6.84
N LEU A 146 -8.04 2.93 -7.56
CA LEU A 146 -8.00 3.74 -8.79
C LEU A 146 -8.10 5.22 -8.43
N ASN A 147 -6.94 5.91 -8.41
CA ASN A 147 -6.78 7.30 -8.02
C ASN A 147 -6.33 8.18 -9.19
N ARG A 148 -6.30 9.50 -8.98
CA ARG A 148 -5.85 10.47 -10.00
C ARG A 148 -6.51 10.23 -11.36
N ARG A 149 -7.85 10.20 -11.36
CA ARG A 149 -8.67 9.92 -12.55
C ARG A 149 -9.08 11.16 -13.33
N GLU A 150 -8.62 12.33 -12.94
CA GLU A 150 -8.94 13.60 -13.61
C GLU A 150 -8.48 13.55 -15.07
N GLY A 151 -9.41 13.84 -15.99
CA GLY A 151 -9.16 13.78 -17.43
C GLY A 151 -9.17 12.39 -18.06
N VAL A 152 -9.26 11.32 -17.25
CA VAL A 152 -9.32 9.95 -17.77
C VAL A 152 -10.73 9.59 -18.22
N ASN A 153 -10.84 8.98 -19.40
CA ASN A 153 -12.12 8.50 -19.92
C ASN A 153 -12.65 7.34 -19.04
N ASN A 154 -13.92 7.41 -18.67
CA ASN A 154 -14.59 6.37 -17.87
C ASN A 154 -14.52 4.98 -18.53
N LYS A 155 -14.51 4.94 -19.87
CA LYS A 155 -14.34 3.68 -20.60
C LYS A 155 -12.97 3.06 -20.32
N TRP A 156 -11.90 3.87 -20.30
CA TRP A 156 -10.55 3.38 -19.96
C TRP A 156 -10.50 2.77 -18.57
N VAL A 157 -11.07 3.44 -17.57
CA VAL A 157 -11.13 2.95 -16.18
C VAL A 157 -11.85 1.62 -16.09
N LYS A 158 -12.99 1.51 -16.79
CA LYS A 158 -13.78 0.27 -16.85
C LYS A 158 -13.02 -0.86 -17.58
N ASP A 159 -12.42 -0.56 -18.72
CA ASP A 159 -11.67 -1.54 -19.51
C ASP A 159 -10.43 -2.04 -18.74
N PHE A 160 -9.78 -1.16 -17.98
CA PHE A 160 -8.67 -1.51 -17.09
C PHE A 160 -9.11 -2.56 -16.05
N GLU A 161 -10.15 -2.29 -15.29
CA GLU A 161 -10.70 -3.22 -14.29
C GLU A 161 -11.14 -4.55 -14.93
N VAL A 162 -11.90 -4.48 -16.03
CA VAL A 162 -12.39 -5.65 -16.77
C VAL A 162 -11.24 -6.51 -17.28
N GLY A 163 -10.11 -5.90 -17.65
CA GLY A 163 -8.92 -6.61 -18.09
C GLY A 163 -8.40 -7.59 -17.02
N TYR A 164 -8.32 -7.16 -15.78
CA TYR A 164 -7.89 -8.03 -14.66
C TYR A 164 -8.96 -9.05 -14.27
N ARG A 165 -10.23 -8.69 -14.29
CA ARG A 165 -11.33 -9.66 -14.05
C ARG A 165 -11.30 -10.81 -15.06
N LYS A 166 -11.00 -10.53 -16.33
CA LYS A 166 -10.83 -11.56 -17.37
C LYS A 166 -9.63 -12.49 -17.12
N GLN A 167 -8.64 -12.04 -16.37
CA GLN A 167 -7.49 -12.82 -15.93
C GLN A 167 -7.73 -13.50 -14.58
N PHE A 168 -8.98 -13.54 -14.10
CA PHE A 168 -9.37 -14.12 -12.82
C PHE A 168 -8.69 -13.50 -11.59
N SER A 169 -8.25 -12.23 -11.67
CA SER A 169 -7.73 -11.55 -10.50
C SER A 169 -8.81 -11.44 -9.42
N PRO A 170 -8.54 -11.91 -8.19
CA PRO A 170 -9.49 -11.84 -7.08
C PRO A 170 -9.44 -10.48 -6.37
N ALA A 171 -8.48 -9.61 -6.71
CA ALA A 171 -8.31 -8.29 -6.10
C ALA A 171 -9.56 -7.43 -6.22
N ARG A 172 -9.84 -6.64 -5.19
CA ARG A 172 -10.92 -5.64 -5.21
C ARG A 172 -10.44 -4.36 -5.86
N PHE A 173 -11.17 -3.86 -6.86
CA PHE A 173 -10.93 -2.57 -7.51
C PHE A 173 -11.88 -1.54 -6.91
N LEU A 174 -11.33 -0.51 -6.27
CA LEU A 174 -12.07 0.56 -5.60
C LEU A 174 -11.66 1.92 -6.14
N MET A 175 -12.63 2.83 -6.24
CA MET A 175 -12.40 4.19 -6.70
C MET A 175 -11.98 5.09 -5.53
N VAL A 176 -10.94 5.88 -5.74
CA VAL A 176 -10.54 6.95 -4.82
C VAL A 176 -11.11 8.28 -5.33
N LYS A 177 -11.67 9.08 -4.47
CA LYS A 177 -12.19 10.40 -4.78
C LYS A 177 -11.59 11.45 -3.84
N LYS A 178 -10.84 12.38 -4.39
CA LYS A 178 -10.15 13.43 -3.61
C LYS A 178 -9.29 12.88 -2.46
N GLY A 179 -8.52 11.83 -2.74
CA GLY A 179 -7.66 11.18 -1.76
C GLY A 179 -8.37 10.26 -0.75
N ARG A 180 -9.70 10.10 -0.86
CA ARG A 180 -10.52 9.30 0.06
C ARG A 180 -11.11 8.07 -0.61
N VAL A 181 -11.13 6.96 0.12
CA VAL A 181 -11.88 5.75 -0.22
C VAL A 181 -13.27 5.80 0.41
N ALA A 182 -14.24 5.13 -0.21
CA ALA A 182 -15.62 5.15 0.29
C ALA A 182 -15.76 4.43 1.65
N ASN A 183 -14.98 3.37 1.86
CA ASN A 183 -14.98 2.58 3.09
C ASN A 183 -13.55 2.17 3.45
N PRO A 184 -12.84 2.94 4.29
CA PRO A 184 -11.50 2.59 4.75
C PRO A 184 -11.39 1.23 5.45
N LEU A 185 -12.41 0.84 6.22
CA LEU A 185 -12.46 -0.45 6.91
C LEU A 185 -12.40 -1.62 5.92
N GLU A 186 -13.09 -1.53 4.78
CA GLU A 186 -13.06 -2.56 3.74
C GLU A 186 -11.66 -2.73 3.13
N VAL A 187 -10.89 -1.64 3.04
CA VAL A 187 -9.50 -1.68 2.55
C VAL A 187 -8.57 -2.31 3.58
N LEU A 188 -8.80 -2.06 4.87
CA LEU A 188 -7.95 -2.52 5.97
C LEU A 188 -8.32 -3.90 6.51
N GLU A 189 -9.48 -4.45 6.14
CA GLU A 189 -9.92 -5.77 6.57
C GLU A 189 -8.89 -6.86 6.21
N PRO A 190 -8.37 -7.66 7.16
CA PRO A 190 -7.37 -8.68 6.90
C PRO A 190 -7.97 -9.87 6.13
N GLU A 191 -7.98 -9.79 4.81
CA GLU A 191 -8.51 -10.83 3.93
C GLU A 191 -7.62 -10.96 2.70
N ALA A 192 -6.95 -12.09 2.52
CA ALA A 192 -6.14 -12.34 1.33
C ALA A 192 -7.03 -12.49 0.09
N ARG A 193 -6.78 -11.64 -0.93
CA ARG A 193 -7.48 -11.63 -2.22
C ARG A 193 -6.52 -11.41 -3.39
N ARG A 194 -5.34 -12.00 -3.33
CA ARG A 194 -4.26 -11.83 -4.32
C ARG A 194 -4.08 -13.07 -5.17
N LEU A 195 -3.51 -12.91 -6.36
CA LEU A 195 -3.13 -14.02 -7.23
C LEU A 195 -1.93 -14.79 -6.68
N SER A 196 -0.98 -14.07 -6.11
CA SER A 196 0.21 -14.66 -5.53
C SER A 196 -0.09 -15.31 -4.18
N LEU A 197 0.30 -16.56 -3.99
CA LEU A 197 0.27 -17.27 -2.71
C LEU A 197 1.55 -17.05 -1.88
N TYR A 198 2.50 -16.31 -2.41
CA TYR A 198 3.83 -16.11 -1.82
C TYR A 198 3.81 -15.62 -0.36
N PHE A 199 2.81 -14.83 0.01
CA PHE A 199 2.66 -14.30 1.37
C PHE A 199 1.86 -15.19 2.32
N ASP A 200 1.30 -16.28 1.81
CA ASP A 200 0.38 -17.16 2.54
C ASP A 200 1.02 -18.53 2.86
N GLU A 201 2.31 -18.71 2.48
CA GLU A 201 3.12 -19.92 2.71
C GLU A 201 3.98 -19.88 3.97
#